data_416530897e1f495f2242b8e6013e3cae
#
_entry.id   416530897e1f495f2242b8e6013e3cae
#
_cell.length_a   1.000
_cell.length_b   1.000
_cell.length_c   1.000
_cell.angle_alpha   90.00
_cell.angle_beta   90.00
_cell.angle_gamma   90.00
#
_symmetry.space_group_name_H-M   'P 1'
#
loop_
_entity.id
_entity.type
_entity.pdbx_description
1 polymer ?
#
loop_
_entity_poly.entity_id
_entity_poly.type
_entity_poly.pdbx_seq_one_letter_code
_entity_poly.pdbx_strand_id
1 'polypeptide(L)'
;MPGLPASSRLRTGRYVEPNRIYLLTTNTLHREPIFSDFALGRLVVHQFRRAQNIGLANSLAWIVMPDHFHWLVELENCSLRRLMRETKSLITREVNLYSGRSGALWQQGFHDRALRRDEDLVKMARYVVANPLRAGLVEKLGDYPLWDAIWV
;
A
#
# COMPACT_ATOMS: atom_id res chain seq x y z
N MET A 1 -4.29 10.45 -18.46
CA MET A 1 -4.45 10.86 -18.00
C MET A 1 -4.06 11.60 -17.85
N PRO A 2 -4.00 12.15 -17.27
CA PRO A 2 -3.70 12.77 -16.71
C PRO A 2 -3.48 13.31 -16.15
N GLY A 3 -3.25 13.71 -15.83
CA GLY A 3 -2.88 14.17 -15.10
C GLY A 3 -3.14 14.84 -14.16
N LEU A 4 -3.17 14.98 -13.51
CA LEU A 4 -3.45 15.48 -12.55
C LEU A 4 -2.47 15.38 -11.82
N PRO A 5 -2.01 15.74 -11.26
CA PRO A 5 -1.33 15.39 -10.61
C PRO A 5 -1.76 15.23 -10.02
N ALA A 6 -1.43 16.24 -10.46
CA ALA A 6 -1.73 15.60 -9.31
C ALA A 6 -2.52 14.41 -9.54
N SER A 7 -2.28 13.53 -8.76
CA SER A 7 -2.86 12.23 -8.90
C SER A 7 -4.38 12.27 -8.86
N SER A 8 -4.98 13.13 -8.05
CA SER A 8 -6.44 13.22 -7.99
C SER A 8 -7.04 13.65 -9.32
N ARG A 9 -6.39 14.59 -10.00
CA ARG A 9 -6.87 15.00 -11.31
C ARG A 9 -6.72 13.89 -12.35
N LEU A 10 -5.63 13.16 -12.30
CA LEU A 10 -5.42 12.01 -13.18
C LEU A 10 -6.48 10.94 -12.99
N ARG A 11 -6.98 10.81 -11.78
CA ARG A 11 -7.93 9.77 -11.44
C ARG A 11 -9.38 10.19 -11.60
N THR A 12 -9.66 11.49 -11.60
CA THR A 12 -11.02 12.00 -11.59
C THR A 12 -11.55 12.12 -13.01
N GLY A 13 -12.76 11.61 -13.23
CA GLY A 13 -13.45 11.71 -14.50
C GLY A 13 -12.83 10.90 -15.60
N ARG A 14 -11.91 10.02 -15.28
CA ARG A 14 -11.26 9.18 -16.26
C ARG A 14 -11.62 7.74 -16.01
N TYR A 15 -11.80 7.00 -17.08
CA TYR A 15 -11.97 5.57 -16.93
C TYR A 15 -10.65 4.95 -16.48
N VAL A 16 -10.74 3.83 -15.81
CA VAL A 16 -9.57 3.09 -15.35
C VAL A 16 -9.08 2.21 -16.50
N GLU A 17 -7.89 2.49 -16.98
CA GLU A 17 -7.27 1.67 -18.00
C GLU A 17 -6.84 0.34 -17.41
N PRO A 18 -7.17 -0.79 -18.07
CA PRO A 18 -6.66 -2.07 -17.60
C PRO A 18 -5.14 -2.06 -17.52
N ASN A 19 -4.60 -2.73 -16.53
CA ASN A 19 -3.15 -2.90 -16.35
C ASN A 19 -2.41 -1.63 -15.93
N ARG A 20 -3.10 -0.64 -15.42
CA ARG A 20 -2.42 0.51 -14.84
C ARG A 20 -1.81 0.11 -13.51
N ILE A 21 -0.55 0.44 -13.35
CA ILE A 21 0.24 0.01 -12.21
C ILE A 21 0.71 1.23 -11.43
N TYR A 22 0.55 1.16 -10.11
CA TYR A 22 0.91 2.26 -9.22
C TYR A 22 1.67 1.74 -8.02
N LEU A 23 2.68 2.52 -7.62
CA LEU A 23 3.29 2.35 -6.31
C LEU A 23 2.61 3.33 -5.35
N LEU A 24 1.96 2.79 -4.34
CA LEU A 24 1.20 3.57 -3.35
C LEU A 24 1.95 3.59 -2.04
N THR A 25 2.02 4.76 -1.41
CA THR A 25 2.67 4.93 -0.11
C THR A 25 1.77 5.74 0.80
N THR A 26 1.62 5.29 2.03
CA THR A 26 0.82 5.99 3.02
C THR A 26 1.53 5.91 4.37
N ASN A 27 1.56 7.04 5.07
CA ASN A 27 2.25 7.18 6.35
C ASN A 27 1.24 7.30 7.49
N THR A 28 1.60 6.76 8.64
CA THR A 28 0.80 6.95 9.86
C THR A 28 0.85 8.40 10.32
N LEU A 29 -0.18 8.80 11.06
CA LEU A 29 -0.26 10.14 11.64
C LEU A 29 0.89 10.32 12.62
N HIS A 30 1.62 11.41 12.46
CA HIS A 30 2.82 11.72 13.25
C HIS A 30 3.91 10.65 13.17
N ARG A 31 3.87 9.82 12.13
CA ARG A 31 4.83 8.72 11.91
C ARG A 31 4.91 7.79 13.12
N GLU A 32 3.82 7.65 13.83
CA GLU A 32 3.76 6.75 14.98
C GLU A 32 3.99 5.30 14.53
N PRO A 33 4.89 4.54 15.21
CA PRO A 33 5.28 3.20 14.74
C PRO A 33 4.26 2.14 15.14
N ILE A 34 3.04 2.29 14.69
CA ILE A 34 1.90 1.44 15.05
C ILE A 34 2.12 0.00 14.65
N PHE A 35 2.71 -0.22 13.47
CA PHE A 35 2.89 -1.56 12.91
C PHE A 35 4.17 -2.25 13.38
N SER A 36 4.86 -1.66 14.34
CA SER A 36 5.87 -2.40 15.11
C SER A 36 5.21 -3.54 15.87
N ASP A 37 3.93 -3.40 16.21
CA ASP A 37 3.11 -4.50 16.68
C ASP A 37 2.74 -5.37 15.48
N PHE A 38 3.28 -6.58 15.44
CA PHE A 38 3.11 -7.49 14.33
C PHE A 38 1.63 -7.80 14.05
N ALA A 39 0.84 -7.98 15.10
CA ALA A 39 -0.58 -8.27 14.94
C ALA A 39 -1.30 -7.14 14.21
N LEU A 40 -0.95 -5.88 14.51
CA LEU A 40 -1.54 -4.73 13.85
C LEU A 40 -1.09 -4.65 12.39
N GLY A 41 0.16 -4.96 12.13
CA GLY A 41 0.66 -5.00 10.75
C GLY A 41 -0.06 -6.04 9.90
N ARG A 42 -0.44 -7.16 10.48
CA ARG A 42 -1.19 -8.18 9.76
C ARG A 42 -2.59 -7.72 9.34
N LEU A 43 -3.16 -6.78 10.07
CA LEU A 43 -4.46 -6.20 9.70
C LEU A 43 -4.34 -5.41 8.38
N VAL A 44 -3.20 -4.78 8.15
CA VAL A 44 -2.92 -4.11 6.87
C VAL A 44 -2.89 -5.15 5.75
N VAL A 45 -2.16 -6.23 5.95
CA VAL A 45 -2.05 -7.32 4.97
C VAL A 45 -3.42 -7.91 4.62
N HIS A 46 -4.27 -8.07 5.61
CA HIS A 46 -5.63 -8.56 5.37
C HIS A 46 -6.40 -7.66 4.41
N GLN A 47 -6.23 -6.35 4.52
CA GLN A 47 -6.93 -5.42 3.65
C GLN A 47 -6.35 -5.42 2.23
N PHE A 48 -5.05 -5.64 2.07
CA PHE A 48 -4.49 -5.83 0.74
C PHE A 48 -5.09 -7.07 0.07
N ARG A 49 -5.20 -8.15 0.81
CA ARG A 49 -5.79 -9.40 0.31
C ARG A 49 -7.28 -9.25 0.01
N ARG A 50 -8.00 -8.51 0.86
CA ARG A 50 -9.41 -8.23 0.61
C ARG A 50 -9.59 -7.52 -0.73
N ALA A 51 -8.80 -6.45 -0.96
CA ALA A 51 -8.91 -5.68 -2.19
C ALA A 51 -8.71 -6.58 -3.42
N GLN A 52 -7.77 -7.49 -3.36
CA GLN A 52 -7.53 -8.44 -4.44
C GLN A 52 -8.68 -9.43 -4.59
N ASN A 53 -9.15 -9.98 -3.48
CA ASN A 53 -10.20 -11.00 -3.50
C ASN A 53 -11.52 -10.47 -4.05
N ILE A 54 -11.82 -9.19 -3.83
CA ILE A 54 -13.06 -8.60 -4.35
C ILE A 54 -12.87 -7.88 -5.69
N GLY A 55 -11.69 -8.00 -6.30
CA GLY A 55 -11.45 -7.53 -7.67
C GLY A 55 -11.19 -6.05 -7.82
N LEU A 56 -10.74 -5.36 -6.79
CA LEU A 56 -10.41 -3.94 -6.89
C LEU A 56 -9.02 -3.69 -7.45
N ALA A 57 -8.06 -4.53 -7.07
CA ALA A 57 -6.67 -4.40 -7.50
C ALA A 57 -5.94 -5.71 -7.30
N ASN A 58 -4.94 -5.95 -8.13
CA ASN A 58 -4.02 -7.06 -7.92
C ASN A 58 -2.77 -6.55 -7.24
N SER A 59 -2.37 -7.20 -6.15
CA SER A 59 -1.13 -6.86 -5.46
C SER A 59 0.05 -7.49 -6.18
N LEU A 60 1.02 -6.67 -6.55
CA LEU A 60 2.25 -7.15 -7.17
C LEU A 60 3.37 -7.28 -6.14
N ALA A 61 3.39 -6.38 -5.18
CA ALA A 61 4.32 -6.42 -4.05
C ALA A 61 3.80 -5.50 -2.96
N TRP A 62 4.16 -5.77 -1.73
CA TRP A 62 3.86 -4.85 -0.63
C TRP A 62 4.85 -5.06 0.51
N ILE A 63 4.98 -4.02 1.33
CA ILE A 63 5.75 -4.05 2.57
C ILE A 63 5.02 -3.19 3.59
N VAL A 64 4.87 -3.69 4.80
CA VAL A 64 4.31 -2.92 5.91
C VAL A 64 5.46 -2.61 6.86
N MET A 65 5.85 -1.34 6.90
CA MET A 65 6.88 -0.83 7.80
C MET A 65 6.22 -0.34 9.09
N PRO A 66 6.98 -0.07 10.15
CA PRO A 66 6.36 0.35 11.42
C PRO A 66 5.43 1.56 11.31
N ASP A 67 5.73 2.51 10.42
CA ASP A 67 5.00 3.78 10.33
C ASP A 67 4.48 4.11 8.94
N HIS A 68 4.49 3.15 8.02
CA HIS A 68 3.98 3.35 6.66
C HIS A 68 3.90 2.01 5.94
N PHE A 69 3.27 2.03 4.76
CA PHE A 69 3.38 0.89 3.87
C PHE A 69 3.66 1.35 2.44
N HIS A 70 4.19 0.45 1.65
CA HIS A 70 4.27 0.57 0.20
C HIS A 70 3.48 -0.57 -0.40
N TRP A 71 2.70 -0.26 -1.43
CA TRP A 71 1.84 -1.22 -2.08
C TRP A 71 1.90 -1.03 -3.58
N LEU A 72 2.47 -1.99 -4.27
CA LEU A 72 2.57 -1.98 -5.72
C LEU A 72 1.38 -2.75 -6.27
N VAL A 73 0.51 -2.05 -6.99
CA VAL A 73 -0.78 -2.62 -7.41
C VAL A 73 -1.01 -2.43 -8.90
N GLU A 74 -1.77 -3.35 -9.46
CA GLU A 74 -2.40 -3.20 -10.76
C GLU A 74 -3.88 -2.97 -10.51
N LEU A 75 -4.40 -1.80 -10.91
CA LEU A 75 -5.81 -1.49 -10.72
C LEU A 75 -6.69 -2.35 -11.59
N GLU A 76 -7.82 -2.73 -11.03
CA GLU A 76 -8.84 -3.50 -11.75
C GLU A 76 -10.11 -2.65 -11.91
N ASN A 77 -11.08 -2.84 -11.05
CA ASN A 77 -12.42 -2.30 -11.24
C ASN A 77 -12.72 -1.11 -10.32
N CYS A 78 -11.73 -0.29 -10.03
CA CYS A 78 -11.99 0.89 -9.21
C CYS A 78 -10.93 1.97 -9.44
N SER A 79 -11.21 3.18 -8.95
CA SER A 79 -10.24 4.26 -8.97
C SER A 79 -9.23 4.10 -7.83
N LEU A 80 -8.07 4.73 -7.98
CA LEU A 80 -7.10 4.80 -6.89
C LEU A 80 -7.69 5.42 -5.64
N ARG A 81 -8.48 6.46 -5.83
CA ARG A 81 -9.12 7.18 -4.73
C ARG A 81 -10.00 6.24 -3.91
N ARG A 82 -10.84 5.48 -4.58
CA ARG A 82 -11.70 4.52 -3.90
C ARG A 82 -10.90 3.44 -3.20
N LEU A 83 -9.91 2.89 -3.91
CA LEU A 83 -9.08 1.82 -3.36
C LEU A 83 -8.42 2.26 -2.05
N MET A 84 -7.79 3.44 -2.07
CA MET A 84 -7.06 3.92 -0.90
C MET A 84 -7.97 4.38 0.21
N ARG A 85 -9.08 5.05 -0.12
CA ARG A 85 -10.04 5.47 0.89
C ARG A 85 -10.60 4.27 1.63
N GLU A 86 -11.04 3.26 0.89
CA GLU A 86 -11.63 2.06 1.47
C GLU A 86 -10.61 1.28 2.28
N THR A 87 -9.43 1.06 1.72
CA THR A 87 -8.37 0.29 2.37
C THR A 87 -7.93 0.96 3.67
N LYS A 88 -7.64 2.26 3.63
CA LYS A 88 -7.21 3.00 4.81
C LYS A 88 -8.29 3.02 5.89
N SER A 89 -9.53 3.21 5.48
CA SER A 89 -10.66 3.27 6.41
C SER A 89 -10.84 1.93 7.13
N LEU A 90 -10.76 0.84 6.41
CA LEU A 90 -10.91 -0.49 6.99
C LEU A 90 -9.75 -0.85 7.91
N ILE A 91 -8.53 -0.47 7.53
CA ILE A 91 -7.38 -0.67 8.40
C ILE A 91 -7.56 0.10 9.70
N THR A 92 -7.96 1.37 9.61
CA THR A 92 -8.18 2.20 10.80
C THR A 92 -9.19 1.56 11.74
N ARG A 93 -10.31 1.13 11.18
CA ARG A 93 -11.36 0.47 11.96
C ARG A 93 -10.84 -0.78 12.68
N GLU A 94 -10.14 -1.64 11.96
CA GLU A 94 -9.65 -2.88 12.51
C GLU A 94 -8.56 -2.65 13.57
N VAL A 95 -7.64 -1.75 13.30
CA VAL A 95 -6.57 -1.42 14.23
C VAL A 95 -7.14 -0.84 15.51
N ASN A 96 -8.08 0.10 15.39
CA ASN A 96 -8.70 0.72 16.57
C ASN A 96 -9.48 -0.31 17.38
N LEU A 97 -10.22 -1.16 16.70
CA LEU A 97 -11.00 -2.20 17.37
C LEU A 97 -10.11 -3.18 18.11
N TYR A 98 -9.04 -3.64 17.47
CA TYR A 98 -8.16 -4.64 18.05
C TYR A 98 -7.29 -4.08 19.18
N SER A 99 -6.82 -2.85 19.05
CA SER A 99 -5.86 -2.26 19.98
C SER A 99 -6.49 -1.39 21.08
N GLY A 100 -7.78 -1.07 20.96
CA GLY A 100 -8.44 -0.13 21.86
C GLY A 100 -8.10 1.32 21.58
N ARG A 101 -7.44 1.62 20.47
CA ARG A 101 -7.16 2.99 20.04
C ARG A 101 -8.43 3.63 19.50
N SER A 102 -8.39 4.96 19.35
CA SER A 102 -9.46 5.72 18.72
C SER A 102 -8.88 6.82 17.87
N GLY A 103 -9.70 7.34 16.93
CA GLY A 103 -9.30 8.47 16.11
C GLY A 103 -8.53 8.07 14.86
N ALA A 104 -7.92 9.08 14.24
CA ALA A 104 -7.23 8.92 12.98
C ALA A 104 -5.95 8.11 13.12
N LEU A 105 -5.70 7.25 12.13
CA LEU A 105 -4.51 6.42 12.07
C LEU A 105 -3.48 6.97 11.09
N TRP A 106 -3.93 7.59 10.02
CA TRP A 106 -3.11 7.96 8.87
C TRP A 106 -2.97 9.46 8.69
N GLN A 107 -1.86 9.88 8.09
CA GLN A 107 -1.79 11.21 7.50
C GLN A 107 -2.83 11.30 6.38
N GLN A 108 -3.32 12.49 6.11
CA GLN A 108 -4.27 12.69 5.00
C GLN A 108 -3.61 12.40 3.67
N GLY A 109 -4.39 11.81 2.75
CA GLY A 109 -3.93 11.53 1.41
C GLY A 109 -3.02 10.33 1.34
N PHE A 110 -2.33 10.23 0.24
CA PHE A 110 -1.36 9.19 -0.03
C PHE A 110 -0.51 9.62 -1.21
N HIS A 111 0.65 8.99 -1.36
CA HIS A 111 1.52 9.23 -2.50
C HIS A 111 1.30 8.11 -3.50
N ASP A 112 1.23 8.47 -4.78
CA ASP A 112 1.08 7.49 -5.84
C ASP A 112 2.04 7.82 -6.97
N ARG A 113 2.64 6.78 -7.52
CA ARG A 113 3.52 6.87 -8.68
C ARG A 113 3.03 5.88 -9.71
N ALA A 114 2.64 6.39 -10.88
CA ALA A 114 2.23 5.55 -12.00
C ALA A 114 3.46 4.93 -12.64
N LEU A 115 3.38 3.64 -12.94
CA LEU A 115 4.44 2.92 -13.63
C LEU A 115 3.90 2.42 -14.95
N ARG A 116 4.73 2.45 -15.98
CA ARG A 116 4.37 1.88 -17.26
C ARG A 116 4.72 0.40 -17.24
N ARG A 117 3.99 -0.36 -18.06
CA ARG A 117 4.21 -1.79 -18.12
C ARG A 117 5.62 -2.16 -18.56
N ASP A 118 6.23 -1.35 -19.39
CA ASP A 118 7.56 -1.61 -19.90
C ASP A 118 8.67 -1.19 -18.95
N GLU A 119 8.32 -0.58 -17.82
CA GLU A 119 9.31 -0.32 -16.79
C GLU A 119 9.67 -1.62 -16.08
N ASP A 120 10.81 -1.61 -15.42
CA ASP A 120 11.28 -2.78 -14.69
C ASP A 120 10.49 -2.96 -13.40
N LEU A 121 9.36 -3.66 -13.50
CA LEU A 121 8.47 -3.90 -12.37
C LEU A 121 9.12 -4.80 -11.32
N VAL A 122 9.92 -5.75 -11.76
CA VAL A 122 10.64 -6.64 -10.84
C VAL A 122 11.60 -5.84 -9.99
N LYS A 123 12.31 -4.91 -10.62
CA LYS A 123 13.24 -4.03 -9.91
C LYS A 123 12.51 -3.17 -8.89
N MET A 124 11.35 -2.62 -9.27
CA MET A 124 10.54 -1.82 -8.35
C MET A 124 10.03 -2.66 -7.19
N ALA A 125 9.56 -3.87 -7.46
CA ALA A 125 9.10 -4.77 -6.41
C ALA A 125 10.23 -5.10 -5.44
N ARG A 126 11.44 -5.37 -5.96
CA ARG A 126 12.59 -5.63 -5.11
C ARG A 126 12.95 -4.41 -4.26
N TYR A 127 12.85 -3.22 -4.84
CA TYR A 127 13.08 -1.99 -4.10
C TYR A 127 12.10 -1.85 -2.93
N VAL A 128 10.83 -2.12 -3.19
CA VAL A 128 9.77 -2.04 -2.17
C VAL A 128 10.06 -3.00 -1.02
N VAL A 129 10.28 -4.28 -1.32
CA VAL A 129 10.43 -5.28 -0.26
C VAL A 129 11.77 -5.18 0.46
N ALA A 130 12.75 -4.48 -0.10
CA ALA A 130 14.05 -4.27 0.55
C ALA A 130 14.04 -3.15 1.60
N ASN A 131 12.90 -2.49 1.82
CA ASN A 131 12.80 -1.41 2.81
C ASN A 131 13.33 -1.78 4.20
N PRO A 132 13.00 -2.96 4.76
CA PRO A 132 13.50 -3.30 6.09
C PRO A 132 15.03 -3.40 6.14
N LEU A 133 15.66 -3.83 5.05
CA LEU A 133 17.12 -3.87 4.97
C LEU A 133 17.70 -2.47 4.95
N ARG A 134 17.15 -1.58 4.12
CA ARG A 134 17.62 -0.19 4.02
C ARG A 134 17.42 0.57 5.32
N ALA A 135 16.34 0.25 6.05
CA ALA A 135 16.05 0.90 7.33
C ALA A 135 16.81 0.28 8.50
N GLY A 136 17.58 -0.78 8.26
CA GLY A 136 18.34 -1.43 9.30
C GLY A 136 17.53 -2.24 10.29
N LEU A 137 16.29 -2.59 9.94
CA LEU A 137 15.41 -3.36 10.83
C LEU A 137 15.80 -4.85 10.88
N VAL A 138 16.33 -5.36 9.77
CA VAL A 138 16.77 -6.75 9.67
C VAL A 138 18.05 -6.80 8.84
N GLU A 139 18.82 -7.86 8.99
CA GLU A 139 20.02 -8.10 8.17
C GLU A 139 19.68 -8.91 6.94
N LYS A 140 18.64 -9.72 7.01
CA LYS A 140 18.18 -10.56 5.89
C LYS A 140 16.72 -10.29 5.65
N LEU A 141 16.32 -10.16 4.38
CA LEU A 141 14.94 -9.90 4.00
C LEU A 141 13.98 -10.95 4.57
N GLY A 142 14.39 -12.21 4.55
CA GLY A 142 13.54 -13.29 5.07
C GLY A 142 13.19 -13.17 6.54
N ASP A 143 13.93 -12.36 7.30
CA ASP A 143 13.66 -12.15 8.72
C ASP A 143 12.59 -11.10 8.97
N TYR A 144 12.15 -10.37 7.93
CA TYR A 144 11.07 -9.39 8.08
C TYR A 144 9.76 -10.03 7.63
N PRO A 145 8.74 -10.06 8.50
CA PRO A 145 7.55 -10.88 8.24
C PRO A 145 6.46 -10.24 7.40
N LEU A 146 6.48 -8.91 7.21
CA LEU A 146 5.33 -8.21 6.65
C LEU A 146 5.60 -7.72 5.22
N TRP A 147 5.92 -8.65 4.32
CA TRP A 147 6.12 -8.33 2.92
C TRP A 147 5.72 -9.49 2.03
N ASP A 148 5.46 -9.19 0.75
CA ASP A 148 5.28 -10.21 -0.28
C ASP A 148 5.54 -9.59 -1.66
N ALA A 149 5.82 -10.43 -2.64
CA ALA A 149 5.98 -10.02 -4.03
C ALA A 149 5.79 -11.23 -4.92
N ILE A 150 5.13 -11.04 -6.07
CA ILE A 150 4.84 -12.15 -6.99
C ILE A 150 6.09 -12.69 -7.68
N TRP A 151 7.19 -11.93 -7.65
CA TRP A 151 8.44 -12.33 -8.30
C TRP A 151 9.50 -12.88 -7.33
N VAL A 152 9.14 -13.09 -6.09
CA VAL A 152 10.08 -13.52 -5.07
C VAL A 152 9.70 -14.87 -4.51
#